data_e387f99aa94377181fe19fa62abc73ca
#
_entry.id   e387f99aa94377181fe19fa62abc73ca
#
_cell.length_a   1.000
_cell.length_b   1.000
_cell.length_c   1.000
_cell.angle_alpha   90.00
_cell.angle_beta   90.00
_cell.angle_gamma   90.00
#
_symmetry.space_group_name_H-M   'P 1'
#
loop_
_entity.id
_entity.type
_entity.pdbx_description
1 polymer ?
#
loop_
_entity_poly.entity_id
_entity_poly.type
_entity_poly.pdbx_seq_one_letter_code
_entity_poly.pdbx_strand_id
1 'polypeptide(L)'
;MARRGENIYKRKDGRWEGRYKSGYRDNGQAKYHSIYGHSYAEVKQKLAPLKVTAPAITNSCHMTVKELFNEWLSAIKLRVKPSTYANYLLKVEKHILPAFGGLRFDALTVQMLNHYIEDKLSSGLSAKYVSDIIIVFKSMSKYSAKIHGFRNMLADVSLPKVQRKELPLLSPSQQRKLCNYLLHNLNPTSLCVLLSLYTGLRVGEVCGLMWSDIDFSKSILTVRRTVQRIRNGTHSTCLIADTPKSRSSKRSIPIPTFIMKLLRENRSADENYILSNSTIITEPRTLQRRFKAILQKANLPSVGYHCLRHMFATNSLQAGFDVKTLSEILGHARVETTLNRYVHTSMERKIACMALLEAPSNEAYSPSEISSMVV
;
A
#
# COMPACT_ATOMS: atom_id res chain seq x y z
N MET A 1 -29.22 35.31 -14.57
CA MET A 1 -28.81 34.12 -13.80
C MET A 1 -27.36 34.32 -13.35
N ALA A 2 -27.09 34.26 -12.05
CA ALA A 2 -25.72 34.34 -11.53
C ALA A 2 -24.92 33.13 -11.96
N ARG A 3 -23.74 33.31 -12.57
CA ARG A 3 -22.81 32.22 -12.86
C ARG A 3 -22.35 31.57 -11.54
N ARG A 4 -22.51 30.29 -11.38
CA ARG A 4 -22.06 29.55 -10.20
C ARG A 4 -20.56 29.80 -10.00
N GLY A 5 -20.17 30.39 -8.84
CA GLY A 5 -18.78 30.49 -8.40
C GLY A 5 -18.29 31.92 -8.10
N GLU A 6 -18.95 32.98 -8.47
CA GLU A 6 -18.39 34.34 -8.31
C GLU A 6 -18.87 35.09 -7.05
N ASN A 7 -19.88 34.59 -6.31
CA ASN A 7 -20.46 35.24 -5.10
C ASN A 7 -20.84 36.71 -5.29
N ILE A 8 -21.31 37.08 -6.52
CA ILE A 8 -21.78 38.40 -6.86
C ILE A 8 -23.24 38.30 -7.28
N TYR A 9 -24.12 39.08 -6.68
CA TYR A 9 -25.55 39.07 -6.99
C TYR A 9 -26.16 40.51 -6.91
N LYS A 10 -27.23 40.72 -7.67
CA LYS A 10 -27.98 41.97 -7.68
C LYS A 10 -29.02 41.96 -6.56
N ARG A 11 -29.02 42.98 -5.73
CA ARG A 11 -29.98 43.16 -4.62
C ARG A 11 -31.30 43.76 -5.14
N LYS A 12 -32.34 43.65 -4.32
CA LYS A 12 -33.66 44.24 -4.62
C LYS A 12 -33.63 45.76 -4.71
N ASP A 13 -32.67 46.42 -4.05
CA ASP A 13 -32.44 47.85 -4.06
C ASP A 13 -31.66 48.35 -5.30
N GLY A 14 -31.42 47.49 -6.28
CA GLY A 14 -30.74 47.79 -7.54
C GLY A 14 -29.22 47.73 -7.51
N ARG A 15 -28.60 47.72 -6.31
CA ARG A 15 -27.14 47.61 -6.15
C ARG A 15 -26.66 46.19 -6.34
N TRP A 16 -25.38 46.03 -6.73
CA TRP A 16 -24.69 44.77 -6.79
C TRP A 16 -23.89 44.55 -5.50
N GLU A 17 -24.00 43.33 -4.94
CA GLU A 17 -23.28 42.91 -3.74
C GLU A 17 -22.35 41.75 -4.11
N GLY A 18 -21.07 41.88 -3.72
CA GLY A 18 -20.08 40.81 -3.81
C GLY A 18 -19.61 40.40 -2.42
N ARG A 19 -19.58 39.12 -2.14
CA ARG A 19 -19.12 38.59 -0.84
C ARG A 19 -17.79 37.92 -0.98
N TYR A 20 -16.88 38.23 -0.07
CA TYR A 20 -15.61 37.50 0.09
C TYR A 20 -15.42 37.04 1.53
N LYS A 21 -14.71 35.97 1.67
CA LYS A 21 -14.40 35.39 2.97
C LYS A 21 -13.23 36.16 3.58
N SER A 22 -13.43 36.82 4.72
CA SER A 22 -12.39 37.57 5.42
C SER A 22 -11.73 36.80 6.54
N GLY A 23 -12.26 35.61 6.89
CA GLY A 23 -11.72 34.78 7.98
C GLY A 23 -12.72 33.80 8.53
N TYR A 24 -12.52 33.41 9.77
CA TYR A 24 -13.45 32.60 10.56
C TYR A 24 -13.75 33.32 11.87
N ARG A 25 -14.91 33.08 12.46
CA ARG A 25 -15.27 33.48 13.80
C ARG A 25 -14.71 32.49 14.80
N ASP A 26 -14.66 32.83 16.10
CA ASP A 26 -14.16 31.97 17.18
C ASP A 26 -14.89 30.63 17.28
N ASN A 27 -16.13 30.57 16.78
CA ASN A 27 -16.93 29.34 16.69
C ASN A 27 -16.65 28.48 15.44
N GLY A 28 -15.63 28.80 14.66
CA GLY A 28 -15.24 28.04 13.45
C GLY A 28 -16.08 28.36 12.19
N GLN A 29 -17.08 29.23 12.26
CA GLN A 29 -17.88 29.65 11.11
C GLN A 29 -17.15 30.70 10.24
N ALA A 30 -17.26 30.57 8.92
CA ALA A 30 -16.67 31.51 7.99
C ALA A 30 -17.25 32.93 8.18
N LYS A 31 -16.37 33.93 8.35
CA LYS A 31 -16.73 35.35 8.39
C LYS A 31 -16.66 35.89 6.98
N TYR A 32 -17.78 36.50 6.52
CA TYR A 32 -17.88 37.10 5.21
C TYR A 32 -18.01 38.63 5.35
N HIS A 33 -17.36 39.33 4.42
CA HIS A 33 -17.58 40.76 4.22
C HIS A 33 -18.21 40.98 2.86
N SER A 34 -19.06 42.02 2.77
CA SER A 34 -19.75 42.41 1.57
C SER A 34 -19.18 43.73 1.05
N ILE A 35 -19.02 43.82 -0.27
CA ILE A 35 -18.74 45.06 -0.98
C ILE A 35 -19.86 45.34 -1.95
N TYR A 36 -20.10 46.62 -2.20
CA TYR A 36 -21.22 47.09 -3.00
C TYR A 36 -20.75 47.93 -4.18
N GLY A 37 -21.51 47.91 -5.26
CA GLY A 37 -21.28 48.70 -6.45
C GLY A 37 -22.55 48.85 -7.29
N HIS A 38 -22.51 49.75 -8.27
CA HIS A 38 -23.63 50.03 -9.17
C HIS A 38 -23.69 49.04 -10.34
N SER A 39 -22.59 48.38 -10.66
CA SER A 39 -22.55 47.37 -11.71
C SER A 39 -21.83 46.07 -11.27
N TYR A 40 -22.13 44.96 -11.97
CA TYR A 40 -21.43 43.69 -11.80
C TYR A 40 -19.92 43.83 -12.04
N ALA A 41 -19.52 44.59 -13.08
CA ALA A 41 -18.12 44.81 -13.44
C ALA A 41 -17.35 45.52 -12.33
N GLU A 42 -17.95 46.56 -11.77
CA GLU A 42 -17.40 47.36 -10.66
C GLU A 42 -17.18 46.48 -9.42
N VAL A 43 -18.17 45.68 -9.03
CA VAL A 43 -18.05 44.79 -7.88
C VAL A 43 -17.00 43.69 -8.13
N LYS A 44 -16.94 43.16 -9.34
CA LYS A 44 -15.93 42.17 -9.73
C LYS A 44 -14.51 42.73 -9.65
N GLN A 45 -14.30 43.96 -10.14
CA GLN A 45 -13.02 44.66 -10.08
C GLN A 45 -12.60 44.97 -8.64
N LYS A 46 -13.52 45.40 -7.78
CA LYS A 46 -13.28 45.62 -6.34
C LYS A 46 -13.03 44.33 -5.57
N LEU A 47 -13.64 43.22 -6.00
CA LEU A 47 -13.51 41.89 -5.34
C LEU A 47 -12.20 41.18 -5.70
N ALA A 48 -11.67 41.44 -6.90
CA ALA A 48 -10.46 40.78 -7.38
C ALA A 48 -9.24 40.96 -6.45
N PRO A 49 -8.86 42.20 -6.04
CA PRO A 49 -7.73 42.38 -5.12
C PRO A 49 -8.03 41.85 -3.72
N LEU A 50 -9.29 41.89 -3.26
CA LEU A 50 -9.67 41.39 -1.92
C LEU A 50 -9.72 39.87 -1.82
N LYS A 51 -9.94 39.17 -2.92
CA LYS A 51 -9.79 37.72 -3.00
C LYS A 51 -8.31 37.28 -3.00
N VAL A 52 -7.42 38.10 -3.54
CA VAL A 52 -5.98 37.87 -3.57
C VAL A 52 -5.33 38.24 -2.23
N THR A 53 -5.86 39.34 -1.60
CA THR A 53 -5.37 39.86 -0.31
C THR A 53 -6.13 39.32 0.90
N ALA A 54 -7.12 38.44 0.71
CA ALA A 54 -7.65 37.71 1.87
C ALA A 54 -6.44 37.03 2.56
N PRO A 55 -6.01 37.51 3.74
CA PRO A 55 -4.89 36.86 4.40
C PRO A 55 -5.30 35.42 4.58
N ALA A 56 -4.55 34.50 4.01
CA ALA A 56 -4.51 33.17 4.58
C ALA A 56 -4.29 33.45 6.07
N ILE A 57 -5.27 33.14 6.92
CA ILE A 57 -5.10 33.28 8.36
C ILE A 57 -3.95 32.34 8.70
N THR A 58 -2.77 32.89 8.66
CA THR A 58 -1.61 32.31 9.29
C THR A 58 -1.82 32.58 10.77
N ASN A 59 -2.60 31.76 11.44
CA ASN A 59 -2.37 31.55 12.84
C ASN A 59 -0.88 31.20 12.92
N SER A 60 -0.07 32.14 13.41
CA SER A 60 1.35 31.92 13.59
C SER A 60 1.49 30.68 14.47
N CYS A 61 2.02 29.62 13.90
CA CYS A 61 2.19 28.37 14.63
C CYS A 61 3.38 28.53 15.57
N HIS A 62 3.13 28.82 16.84
CA HIS A 62 4.19 28.87 17.84
C HIS A 62 4.71 27.45 18.21
N MET A 63 4.02 26.40 17.77
CA MET A 63 4.40 25.03 18.06
C MET A 63 5.60 24.57 17.21
N THR A 64 6.50 23.84 17.86
CA THR A 64 7.60 23.18 17.18
C THR A 64 7.13 21.95 16.41
N VAL A 65 7.93 21.53 15.43
CA VAL A 65 7.68 20.28 14.68
C VAL A 65 7.61 19.08 15.64
N LYS A 66 8.41 19.05 16.71
CA LYS A 66 8.40 18.00 17.74
C LYS A 66 7.07 17.96 18.49
N GLU A 67 6.54 19.10 18.92
CA GLU A 67 5.25 19.18 19.62
C GLU A 67 4.10 18.71 18.72
N LEU A 68 4.05 19.17 17.48
CA LEU A 68 3.04 18.73 16.50
C LEU A 68 3.13 17.24 16.19
N PHE A 69 4.34 16.66 16.09
CA PHE A 69 4.46 15.22 15.92
C PHE A 69 3.97 14.44 17.13
N ASN A 70 4.26 14.88 18.34
CA ASN A 70 3.79 14.23 19.57
C ASN A 70 2.26 14.24 19.63
N GLU A 71 1.64 15.38 19.32
CA GLU A 71 0.18 15.51 19.25
C GLU A 71 -0.40 14.57 18.18
N TRP A 72 0.13 14.62 16.95
CA TRP A 72 -0.32 13.79 15.85
C TRP A 72 -0.16 12.29 16.14
N LEU A 73 0.99 11.87 16.68
CA LEU A 73 1.25 10.48 17.05
C LEU A 73 0.25 10.00 18.11
N SER A 74 -0.06 10.84 19.09
CA SER A 74 -1.08 10.53 20.11
C SER A 74 -2.46 10.36 19.48
N ALA A 75 -2.85 11.26 18.57
CA ALA A 75 -4.14 11.22 17.88
C ALA A 75 -4.32 10.01 16.97
N ILE A 76 -3.24 9.50 16.36
CA ILE A 76 -3.32 8.35 15.44
C ILE A 76 -3.12 6.99 16.13
N LYS A 77 -2.60 6.96 17.37
CA LYS A 77 -2.22 5.73 18.07
C LYS A 77 -3.33 4.67 18.09
N LEU A 78 -4.57 5.09 18.32
CA LEU A 78 -5.74 4.19 18.34
C LEU A 78 -6.35 3.95 16.96
N ARG A 79 -5.94 4.71 15.92
CA ARG A 79 -6.53 4.66 14.58
C ARG A 79 -5.72 3.81 13.60
N VAL A 80 -4.47 3.53 13.92
CA VAL A 80 -3.58 2.75 13.05
C VAL A 80 -3.12 1.48 13.75
N LYS A 81 -2.76 0.46 12.96
CA LYS A 81 -2.21 -0.78 13.54
C LYS A 81 -0.88 -0.52 14.25
N PRO A 82 -0.56 -1.29 15.31
CA PRO A 82 0.70 -1.15 16.06
C PRO A 82 1.95 -1.13 15.18
N SER A 83 2.00 -1.96 14.15
CA SER A 83 3.12 -1.99 13.19
C SER A 83 3.24 -0.72 12.35
N THR A 84 2.12 -0.08 11.99
CA THR A 84 2.12 1.18 11.25
C THR A 84 2.57 2.32 12.16
N TYR A 85 2.06 2.35 13.39
CA TYR A 85 2.47 3.32 14.40
C TYR A 85 3.98 3.24 14.68
N ALA A 86 4.50 2.03 14.93
CA ALA A 86 5.93 1.82 15.16
C ALA A 86 6.80 2.28 13.98
N ASN A 87 6.34 2.06 12.75
CA ASN A 87 7.03 2.52 11.53
C ASN A 87 7.00 4.06 11.39
N TYR A 88 5.90 4.71 11.75
CA TYR A 88 5.81 6.16 11.77
C TYR A 88 6.75 6.74 12.83
N LEU A 89 6.67 6.21 14.05
CA LEU A 89 7.53 6.63 15.16
C LEU A 89 9.03 6.53 14.79
N LEU A 90 9.44 5.40 14.20
CA LEU A 90 10.82 5.21 13.75
C LEU A 90 11.28 6.29 12.75
N LYS A 91 10.43 6.60 11.75
CA LYS A 91 10.77 7.63 10.75
C LYS A 91 10.83 9.03 11.37
N VAL A 92 9.90 9.32 12.27
CA VAL A 92 9.88 10.59 12.99
C VAL A 92 11.15 10.76 13.84
N GLU A 93 11.41 9.82 14.72
CA GLU A 93 12.56 9.89 15.66
C GLU A 93 13.91 9.86 14.96
N LYS A 94 14.08 9.00 13.96
CA LYS A 94 15.37 8.79 13.30
C LYS A 94 15.69 9.84 12.24
N HIS A 95 14.67 10.41 11.59
CA HIS A 95 14.91 11.21 10.39
C HIS A 95 14.32 12.61 10.46
N ILE A 96 13.13 12.81 11.05
CA ILE A 96 12.45 14.11 11.00
C ILE A 96 12.85 14.97 12.19
N LEU A 97 12.76 14.44 13.42
CA LEU A 97 13.08 15.21 14.62
C LEU A 97 14.53 15.68 14.68
N PRO A 98 15.56 14.91 14.28
CA PRO A 98 16.94 15.41 14.27
C PRO A 98 17.15 16.58 13.32
N ALA A 99 16.39 16.68 12.23
CA ALA A 99 16.53 17.74 11.24
C ALA A 99 15.66 18.96 11.53
N PHE A 100 14.43 18.75 12.01
CA PHE A 100 13.41 19.78 12.09
C PHE A 100 12.77 19.94 13.46
N GLY A 101 13.02 19.04 14.41
CA GLY A 101 12.26 18.93 15.66
C GLY A 101 12.22 20.20 16.50
N GLY A 102 13.31 20.97 16.55
CA GLY A 102 13.40 22.24 17.28
C GLY A 102 12.87 23.47 16.50
N LEU A 103 12.58 23.31 15.22
CA LEU A 103 12.07 24.41 14.41
C LEU A 103 10.59 24.65 14.67
N ARG A 104 10.16 25.89 14.63
CA ARG A 104 8.74 26.24 14.56
C ARG A 104 8.17 25.73 13.25
N PHE A 105 6.94 25.22 13.30
CA PHE A 105 6.32 24.65 12.10
C PHE A 105 6.08 25.69 10.98
N ASP A 106 5.77 26.95 11.36
CA ASP A 106 5.59 28.05 10.42
C ASP A 106 6.88 28.56 9.78
N ALA A 107 8.05 28.22 10.37
CA ALA A 107 9.36 28.53 9.79
C ALA A 107 9.82 27.53 8.72
N LEU A 108 9.12 26.40 8.56
CA LEU A 108 9.42 25.42 7.52
C LEU A 108 9.13 26.00 6.13
N THR A 109 10.08 25.82 5.22
CA THR A 109 9.92 26.21 3.81
C THR A 109 10.01 24.99 2.89
N VAL A 110 9.39 25.08 1.70
CA VAL A 110 9.52 24.06 0.66
C VAL A 110 10.98 23.85 0.27
N GLN A 111 11.75 24.94 0.25
CA GLN A 111 13.18 24.88 -0.08
C GLN A 111 13.99 24.06 0.94
N MET A 112 13.76 24.26 2.24
CA MET A 112 14.40 23.46 3.30
C MET A 112 14.09 21.96 3.14
N LEU A 113 12.86 21.65 2.78
CA LEU A 113 12.42 20.25 2.61
C LEU A 113 13.00 19.62 1.34
N ASN A 114 13.13 20.37 0.25
CA ASN A 114 13.79 19.91 -0.96
C ASN A 114 15.29 19.64 -0.70
N HIS A 115 15.98 20.55 -0.04
CA HIS A 115 17.36 20.34 0.36
C HIS A 115 17.54 19.12 1.28
N TYR A 116 16.64 18.94 2.24
CA TYR A 116 16.63 17.72 3.08
C TYR A 116 16.45 16.44 2.26
N ILE A 117 15.59 16.45 1.25
CA ILE A 117 15.39 15.29 0.34
C ILE A 117 16.69 14.99 -0.39
N GLU A 118 17.36 16.02 -0.94
CA GLU A 118 18.64 15.90 -1.64
C GLU A 118 19.72 15.33 -0.73
N ASP A 119 19.87 15.85 0.48
CA ASP A 119 20.80 15.33 1.49
C ASP A 119 20.57 13.86 1.81
N LYS A 120 19.30 13.44 1.99
CA LYS A 120 18.99 12.05 2.30
C LYS A 120 19.28 11.12 1.13
N LEU A 121 19.04 11.56 -0.09
CA LEU A 121 19.41 10.81 -1.29
C LEU A 121 20.91 10.70 -1.45
N SER A 122 21.66 11.81 -1.25
CA SER A 122 23.12 11.85 -1.32
C SER A 122 23.80 11.02 -0.24
N SER A 123 23.15 10.89 0.94
CA SER A 123 23.60 9.99 2.02
C SER A 123 23.34 8.50 1.74
N GLY A 124 22.86 8.13 0.55
CA GLY A 124 22.66 6.76 0.11
C GLY A 124 21.30 6.15 0.49
N LEU A 125 20.35 6.91 1.01
CA LEU A 125 19.01 6.41 1.25
C LEU A 125 18.25 6.23 -0.08
N SER A 126 17.49 5.13 -0.20
CA SER A 126 16.70 4.91 -1.42
C SER A 126 15.59 5.96 -1.58
N ALA A 127 15.30 6.36 -2.83
CA ALA A 127 14.23 7.29 -3.16
C ALA A 127 12.87 6.86 -2.57
N LYS A 128 12.60 5.54 -2.53
CA LYS A 128 11.40 4.99 -1.90
C LYS A 128 11.36 5.25 -0.40
N TYR A 129 12.48 5.06 0.31
CA TYR A 129 12.53 5.28 1.75
C TYR A 129 12.42 6.76 2.10
N VAL A 130 13.08 7.63 1.33
CA VAL A 130 12.94 9.10 1.48
C VAL A 130 11.51 9.54 1.22
N SER A 131 10.87 9.03 0.15
CA SER A 131 9.44 9.29 -0.09
C SER A 131 8.57 8.88 1.09
N ASP A 132 8.83 7.72 1.70
CA ASP A 132 8.07 7.23 2.85
C ASP A 132 8.24 8.12 4.09
N ILE A 133 9.42 8.72 4.30
CA ILE A 133 9.67 9.72 5.37
C ILE A 133 8.83 10.98 5.11
N ILE A 134 8.88 11.50 3.89
CA ILE A 134 8.13 12.72 3.52
C ILE A 134 6.61 12.50 3.59
N ILE A 135 6.11 11.30 3.22
CA ILE A 135 4.69 10.96 3.35
C ILE A 135 4.24 11.01 4.83
N VAL A 136 5.06 10.54 5.76
CA VAL A 136 4.77 10.65 7.21
C VAL A 136 4.71 12.12 7.62
N PHE A 137 5.67 12.93 7.19
CA PHE A 137 5.69 14.37 7.47
C PHE A 137 4.47 15.10 6.87
N LYS A 138 4.12 14.81 5.60
CA LYS A 138 2.90 15.33 4.97
C LYS A 138 1.63 14.94 5.73
N SER A 139 1.57 13.72 6.28
CA SER A 139 0.42 13.26 7.06
C SER A 139 0.24 14.07 8.34
N MET A 140 1.33 14.37 9.06
CA MET A 140 1.33 15.26 10.23
C MET A 140 0.91 16.67 9.83
N SER A 141 1.51 17.24 8.79
CA SER A 141 1.18 18.59 8.30
C SER A 141 -0.30 18.73 7.91
N LYS A 142 -0.86 17.70 7.25
CA LYS A 142 -2.29 17.66 6.92
C LYS A 142 -3.18 17.63 8.17
N TYR A 143 -2.77 16.87 9.19
CA TYR A 143 -3.45 16.84 10.48
C TYR A 143 -3.42 18.22 11.16
N SER A 144 -2.25 18.84 11.27
CA SER A 144 -2.06 20.15 11.89
C SER A 144 -2.85 21.23 11.17
N ALA A 145 -2.86 21.23 9.84
CA ALA A 145 -3.67 22.14 9.03
C ALA A 145 -5.17 22.00 9.32
N LYS A 146 -5.64 20.77 9.56
CA LYS A 146 -7.05 20.49 9.88
C LYS A 146 -7.43 20.92 11.29
N ILE A 147 -6.57 20.68 12.29
CA ILE A 147 -6.87 20.92 13.71
C ILE A 147 -6.60 22.38 14.11
N HIS A 148 -5.48 22.93 13.69
CA HIS A 148 -5.01 24.25 14.10
C HIS A 148 -5.23 25.35 13.04
N GLY A 149 -5.71 24.99 11.85
CA GLY A 149 -5.89 25.95 10.75
C GLY A 149 -4.58 26.44 10.13
N PHE A 150 -3.44 25.76 10.37
CA PHE A 150 -2.16 26.13 9.78
C PHE A 150 -2.12 25.88 8.27
N ARG A 151 -1.33 26.65 7.55
CA ARG A 151 -1.06 26.39 6.15
C ARG A 151 -0.33 25.04 6.01
N ASN A 152 -0.81 24.18 5.11
CA ASN A 152 -0.13 22.93 4.79
C ASN A 152 1.05 23.19 3.83
N MET A 153 2.18 23.63 4.39
CA MET A 153 3.39 23.96 3.63
C MET A 153 3.98 22.75 2.88
N LEU A 154 3.74 21.52 3.40
CA LEU A 154 4.27 20.31 2.79
C LEU A 154 3.44 19.82 1.59
N ALA A 155 2.28 20.41 1.31
CA ALA A 155 1.46 20.02 0.16
C ALA A 155 2.26 20.12 -1.15
N ASP A 156 3.02 21.20 -1.31
CA ASP A 156 3.74 21.58 -2.52
C ASP A 156 5.10 20.86 -2.68
N VAL A 157 5.53 20.07 -1.68
CA VAL A 157 6.79 19.31 -1.74
C VAL A 157 6.64 18.13 -2.67
N SER A 158 7.51 18.03 -3.68
CA SER A 158 7.53 16.91 -4.61
C SER A 158 8.23 15.69 -4.00
N LEU A 159 7.70 14.50 -4.25
CA LEU A 159 8.34 13.25 -3.82
C LEU A 159 9.40 12.83 -4.84
N PRO A 160 10.53 12.24 -4.39
CA PRO A 160 11.52 11.67 -5.29
C PRO A 160 10.91 10.63 -6.23
N LYS A 161 11.34 10.64 -7.51
CA LYS A 161 10.94 9.61 -8.47
C LYS A 161 11.47 8.25 -8.03
N VAL A 162 10.58 7.29 -7.84
CA VAL A 162 10.93 5.91 -7.49
C VAL A 162 10.98 5.07 -8.74
N GLN A 163 12.18 4.65 -9.13
CA GLN A 163 12.31 3.63 -10.17
C GLN A 163 11.87 2.27 -9.62
N ARG A 164 10.93 1.62 -10.28
CA ARG A 164 10.54 0.26 -9.95
C ARG A 164 11.63 -0.68 -10.45
N LYS A 165 12.38 -1.28 -9.51
CA LYS A 165 13.28 -2.37 -9.85
C LYS A 165 12.45 -3.64 -10.02
N GLU A 166 12.65 -4.34 -11.11
CA GLU A 166 12.12 -5.69 -11.28
C GLU A 166 12.70 -6.59 -10.19
N LEU A 167 11.84 -7.39 -9.59
CA LEU A 167 12.28 -8.35 -8.58
C LEU A 167 12.91 -9.55 -9.30
N PRO A 168 14.13 -9.96 -8.93
CA PRO A 168 14.74 -11.14 -9.50
C PRO A 168 13.88 -12.37 -9.15
N LEU A 169 13.45 -13.08 -10.17
CA LEU A 169 12.71 -14.34 -10.06
C LEU A 169 13.60 -15.50 -10.50
N LEU A 170 13.33 -16.69 -9.97
CA LEU A 170 13.96 -17.90 -10.46
C LEU A 170 13.34 -18.31 -11.81
N SER A 171 14.16 -18.69 -12.76
CA SER A 171 13.70 -19.26 -14.03
C SER A 171 12.90 -20.56 -13.82
N PRO A 172 12.10 -21.02 -14.78
CA PRO A 172 11.34 -22.28 -14.63
C PRO A 172 12.24 -23.50 -14.31
N SER A 173 13.44 -23.57 -14.87
CA SER A 173 14.42 -24.62 -14.57
C SER A 173 14.95 -24.53 -13.13
N GLN A 174 15.24 -23.32 -12.66
CA GLN A 174 15.66 -23.05 -11.28
C GLN A 174 14.54 -23.34 -10.28
N GLN A 175 13.28 -23.03 -10.62
CA GLN A 175 12.13 -23.39 -9.79
C GLN A 175 11.99 -24.91 -9.64
N ARG A 176 12.12 -25.66 -10.74
CA ARG A 176 12.13 -27.14 -10.69
C ARG A 176 13.26 -27.66 -9.82
N LYS A 177 14.48 -27.10 -9.95
CA LYS A 177 15.63 -27.46 -9.10
C LYS A 177 15.35 -27.18 -7.63
N LEU A 178 14.72 -26.04 -7.30
CA LEU A 178 14.31 -25.71 -5.93
C LEU A 178 13.30 -26.74 -5.40
N CYS A 179 12.25 -27.06 -6.15
CA CYS A 179 11.24 -28.04 -5.75
C CYS A 179 11.87 -29.40 -5.47
N ASN A 180 12.72 -29.90 -6.38
CA ASN A 180 13.42 -31.16 -6.20
C ASN A 180 14.28 -31.16 -4.94
N TYR A 181 15.05 -30.09 -4.71
CA TYR A 181 15.85 -29.95 -3.50
C TYR A 181 14.99 -30.02 -2.22
N LEU A 182 13.86 -29.29 -2.19
CA LEU A 182 12.96 -29.22 -1.05
C LEU A 182 12.31 -30.58 -0.75
N LEU A 183 11.92 -31.30 -1.79
CA LEU A 183 11.31 -32.64 -1.66
C LEU A 183 12.31 -33.68 -1.15
N HIS A 184 13.58 -33.68 -1.61
CA HIS A 184 14.62 -34.57 -1.13
C HIS A 184 15.12 -34.18 0.27
N ASN A 185 14.93 -32.93 0.71
CA ASN A 185 15.34 -32.44 2.03
C ASN A 185 14.13 -31.95 2.82
N LEU A 186 13.08 -32.78 2.88
CA LEU A 186 11.82 -32.39 3.50
C LEU A 186 12.00 -32.23 5.01
N ASN A 187 11.61 -31.07 5.50
CA ASN A 187 11.56 -30.65 6.89
C ASN A 187 10.53 -29.52 7.05
N PRO A 188 10.18 -29.06 8.26
CA PRO A 188 9.17 -28.01 8.44
C PRO A 188 9.45 -26.74 7.64
N THR A 189 10.71 -26.34 7.47
CA THR A 189 11.07 -25.17 6.65
C THR A 189 10.84 -25.44 5.17
N SER A 190 11.27 -26.60 4.65
CA SER A 190 11.06 -27.01 3.25
C SER A 190 9.56 -27.08 2.91
N LEU A 191 8.76 -27.67 3.82
CA LEU A 191 7.31 -27.75 3.68
C LEU A 191 6.66 -26.35 3.61
N CYS A 192 7.08 -25.41 4.46
CA CYS A 192 6.61 -24.03 4.45
C CYS A 192 7.02 -23.25 3.18
N VAL A 193 8.21 -23.52 2.63
CA VAL A 193 8.66 -22.93 1.36
C VAL A 193 7.82 -23.47 0.20
N LEU A 194 7.55 -24.79 0.16
CA LEU A 194 6.64 -25.41 -0.83
C LEU A 194 5.22 -24.81 -0.71
N LEU A 195 4.66 -24.72 0.50
CA LEU A 195 3.37 -24.06 0.72
C LEU A 195 3.37 -22.64 0.13
N SER A 196 4.40 -21.84 0.38
CA SER A 196 4.48 -20.47 -0.14
C SER A 196 4.53 -20.44 -1.66
N LEU A 197 5.25 -21.39 -2.29
CA LEU A 197 5.39 -21.47 -3.74
C LEU A 197 4.09 -21.88 -4.43
N TYR A 198 3.24 -22.68 -3.76
CA TYR A 198 2.01 -23.23 -4.35
C TYR A 198 0.71 -22.62 -3.81
N THR A 199 0.79 -21.67 -2.88
CA THR A 199 -0.38 -20.95 -2.33
C THR A 199 -0.22 -19.43 -2.32
N GLY A 200 0.98 -18.95 -2.59
CA GLY A 200 1.28 -17.50 -2.58
C GLY A 200 1.22 -16.85 -1.21
N LEU A 201 1.32 -17.60 -0.12
CA LEU A 201 1.32 -17.07 1.25
C LEU A 201 2.44 -16.04 1.46
N ARG A 202 2.15 -15.01 2.27
CA ARG A 202 3.17 -14.04 2.71
C ARG A 202 4.01 -14.66 3.83
N VAL A 203 5.28 -14.25 3.94
CA VAL A 203 6.20 -14.77 4.97
C VAL A 203 5.62 -14.72 6.39
N GLY A 204 4.94 -13.64 6.76
CA GLY A 204 4.31 -13.53 8.08
C GLY A 204 3.08 -14.42 8.26
N GLU A 205 2.35 -14.72 7.18
CA GLU A 205 1.23 -15.67 7.18
C GLU A 205 1.74 -17.10 7.40
N VAL A 206 2.83 -17.47 6.71
CA VAL A 206 3.48 -18.79 6.89
C VAL A 206 3.99 -18.97 8.31
N CYS A 207 4.64 -17.95 8.89
CA CYS A 207 5.13 -18.03 10.28
C CYS A 207 3.99 -18.13 11.31
N GLY A 208 2.79 -17.67 10.94
CA GLY A 208 1.61 -17.77 11.78
C GLY A 208 0.73 -18.98 11.51
N LEU A 209 1.08 -19.85 10.57
CA LEU A 209 0.25 -20.98 10.18
C LEU A 209 0.37 -22.13 11.18
N MET A 210 -0.77 -22.59 11.68
CA MET A 210 -0.89 -23.75 12.60
C MET A 210 -1.53 -24.91 11.87
N TRP A 211 -1.37 -26.12 12.41
CA TRP A 211 -2.00 -27.33 11.85
C TRP A 211 -3.54 -27.24 11.90
N SER A 212 -4.12 -26.60 12.92
CA SER A 212 -5.56 -26.30 13.01
C SER A 212 -6.10 -25.33 11.93
N ASP A 213 -5.24 -24.70 11.15
CA ASP A 213 -5.67 -23.84 10.04
C ASP A 213 -5.90 -24.64 8.74
N ILE A 214 -5.60 -25.94 8.73
CA ILE A 214 -5.77 -26.83 7.58
C ILE A 214 -6.96 -27.75 7.78
N ASP A 215 -7.96 -27.60 6.90
CA ASP A 215 -9.04 -28.55 6.77
C ASP A 215 -8.60 -29.67 5.82
N PHE A 216 -8.22 -30.80 6.41
CA PHE A 216 -7.73 -31.99 5.68
C PHE A 216 -8.84 -32.69 4.88
N SER A 217 -10.12 -32.51 5.25
CA SER A 217 -11.26 -33.11 4.54
C SER A 217 -11.57 -32.35 3.26
N LYS A 218 -11.53 -31.02 3.33
CA LYS A 218 -11.83 -30.13 2.20
C LYS A 218 -10.60 -29.74 1.39
N SER A 219 -9.40 -30.09 1.85
CA SER A 219 -8.13 -29.64 1.26
C SER A 219 -8.00 -28.12 1.19
N ILE A 220 -8.36 -27.43 2.28
CA ILE A 220 -8.37 -25.97 2.37
C ILE A 220 -7.48 -25.50 3.51
N LEU A 221 -6.70 -24.45 3.25
CA LEU A 221 -5.92 -23.70 4.22
C LEU A 221 -6.61 -22.36 4.48
N THR A 222 -6.78 -21.99 5.76
CA THR A 222 -7.37 -20.71 6.14
C THR A 222 -6.33 -19.79 6.77
N VAL A 223 -6.10 -18.62 6.17
CA VAL A 223 -5.19 -17.61 6.72
C VAL A 223 -5.89 -16.84 7.83
N ARG A 224 -5.55 -17.11 9.09
CA ARG A 224 -6.17 -16.49 10.27
C ARG A 224 -5.30 -15.44 10.94
N ARG A 225 -3.96 -15.53 10.79
CA ARG A 225 -3.01 -14.65 11.48
C ARG A 225 -1.78 -14.35 10.64
N THR A 226 -1.07 -13.30 11.02
CA THR A 226 0.23 -12.93 10.46
C THR A 226 1.18 -12.56 11.57
N VAL A 227 2.41 -13.07 11.49
CA VAL A 227 3.47 -12.81 12.46
C VAL A 227 4.36 -11.68 11.93
N GLN A 228 4.66 -10.74 12.80
CA GLN A 228 5.59 -9.65 12.51
C GLN A 228 6.32 -9.22 13.78
N ARG A 229 7.56 -8.75 13.61
CA ARG A 229 8.30 -8.10 14.70
C ARG A 229 8.00 -6.61 14.66
N ILE A 230 7.57 -6.05 15.76
CA ILE A 230 7.33 -4.62 15.90
C ILE A 230 8.21 -4.03 17.00
N ARG A 231 8.50 -2.74 16.89
CA ARG A 231 9.15 -1.98 17.95
C ARG A 231 8.18 -1.77 19.09
N ASN A 232 8.61 -2.07 20.30
CA ASN A 232 7.87 -1.86 21.54
C ASN A 232 8.73 -0.95 22.45
N GLY A 233 8.37 0.35 22.50
CA GLY A 233 9.19 1.36 23.18
C GLY A 233 10.46 1.75 22.41
N THR A 234 11.41 2.39 23.11
CA THR A 234 12.61 3.01 22.51
C THR A 234 13.66 2.00 22.06
N HIS A 235 13.84 0.91 22.81
CA HIS A 235 14.96 -0.03 22.59
C HIS A 235 14.56 -1.50 22.47
N SER A 236 13.27 -1.85 22.61
CA SER A 236 12.81 -3.22 22.56
C SER A 236 11.97 -3.52 21.31
N THR A 237 11.95 -4.78 20.90
CA THR A 237 11.06 -5.27 19.85
C THR A 237 10.34 -6.51 20.34
N CYS A 238 9.07 -6.65 20.02
CA CYS A 238 8.30 -7.85 20.32
C CYS A 238 7.79 -8.52 19.04
N LEU A 239 7.63 -9.82 19.11
CA LEU A 239 7.00 -10.61 18.07
C LEU A 239 5.51 -10.65 18.37
N ILE A 240 4.70 -10.24 17.40
CA ILE A 240 3.25 -10.30 17.52
C ILE A 240 2.65 -11.19 16.43
N ALA A 241 1.68 -12.01 16.84
CA ALA A 241 0.76 -12.66 15.93
C ALA A 241 -0.54 -11.86 15.94
N ASP A 242 -0.84 -11.16 14.84
CA ASP A 242 -2.01 -10.29 14.72
C ASP A 242 -2.93 -10.80 13.61
N THR A 243 -4.18 -10.41 13.67
CA THR A 243 -5.12 -10.65 12.57
C THR A 243 -4.64 -9.96 11.29
N PRO A 244 -4.89 -10.53 10.11
CA PRO A 244 -4.50 -9.92 8.85
C PRO A 244 -5.02 -8.47 8.70
N LYS A 245 -4.26 -7.62 7.98
CA LYS A 245 -4.50 -6.17 7.88
C LYS A 245 -5.85 -5.77 7.29
N SER A 246 -6.43 -6.60 6.44
CA SER A 246 -7.70 -6.32 5.77
C SER A 246 -8.60 -7.54 5.81
N ARG A 247 -9.89 -7.33 5.63
CA ARG A 247 -10.89 -8.39 5.50
C ARG A 247 -10.54 -9.36 4.36
N SER A 248 -9.99 -8.85 3.26
CA SER A 248 -9.51 -9.65 2.11
C SER A 248 -8.28 -10.50 2.43
N SER A 249 -7.52 -10.18 3.47
CA SER A 249 -6.36 -10.98 3.87
C SER A 249 -6.74 -12.21 4.70
N LYS A 250 -7.92 -12.22 5.34
CA LYS A 250 -8.50 -13.42 5.94
C LYS A 250 -9.22 -14.18 4.83
N ARG A 251 -8.62 -15.27 4.37
CA ARG A 251 -9.06 -16.01 3.20
C ARG A 251 -8.80 -17.49 3.34
N SER A 252 -9.55 -18.28 2.60
CA SER A 252 -9.34 -19.72 2.45
C SER A 252 -8.70 -20.00 1.09
N ILE A 253 -7.71 -20.86 1.04
CA ILE A 253 -6.92 -21.19 -0.13
C ILE A 253 -7.00 -22.70 -0.35
N PRO A 254 -7.51 -23.18 -1.50
CA PRO A 254 -7.42 -24.59 -1.87
C PRO A 254 -5.95 -25.02 -1.98
N ILE A 255 -5.64 -26.19 -1.46
CA ILE A 255 -4.29 -26.74 -1.47
C ILE A 255 -4.18 -27.79 -2.56
N PRO A 256 -3.15 -27.76 -3.44
CA PRO A 256 -2.91 -28.81 -4.43
C PRO A 256 -2.72 -30.19 -3.77
N THR A 257 -3.21 -31.24 -4.43
CA THR A 257 -3.27 -32.60 -3.88
C THR A 257 -1.91 -33.13 -3.40
N PHE A 258 -0.83 -32.86 -4.16
CA PHE A 258 0.51 -33.32 -3.76
C PHE A 258 1.05 -32.61 -2.50
N ILE A 259 0.74 -31.30 -2.33
CA ILE A 259 1.08 -30.58 -1.10
C ILE A 259 0.25 -31.11 0.08
N MET A 260 -1.02 -31.41 -0.16
CA MET A 260 -1.90 -31.98 0.87
C MET A 260 -1.39 -33.34 1.35
N LYS A 261 -0.86 -34.16 0.44
CA LYS A 261 -0.20 -35.46 0.80
C LYS A 261 0.98 -35.20 1.73
N LEU A 262 1.88 -34.28 1.37
CA LEU A 262 3.04 -33.94 2.21
C LEU A 262 2.62 -33.41 3.60
N LEU A 263 1.54 -32.59 3.66
CA LEU A 263 1.01 -32.08 4.92
C LEU A 263 0.46 -33.22 5.81
N ARG A 264 -0.26 -34.19 5.23
CA ARG A 264 -0.75 -35.39 5.99
C ARG A 264 0.35 -36.22 6.56
N GLU A 265 1.39 -36.47 5.76
CA GLU A 265 2.56 -37.30 6.16
C GLU A 265 3.40 -36.63 7.27
N ASN A 266 3.33 -35.27 7.38
CA ASN A 266 4.11 -34.48 8.34
C ASN A 266 3.24 -33.84 9.43
N ARG A 267 1.96 -34.24 9.57
CA ARG A 267 1.03 -33.64 10.52
C ARG A 267 1.49 -33.81 11.96
N SER A 268 1.36 -32.74 12.74
CA SER A 268 1.58 -32.73 14.19
C SER A 268 0.32 -32.26 14.91
N ALA A 269 0.41 -31.97 16.21
CA ALA A 269 -0.70 -31.49 17.01
C ALA A 269 -1.27 -30.16 16.47
N ASP A 270 -2.57 -30.02 16.56
CA ASP A 270 -3.32 -28.91 15.94
C ASP A 270 -2.91 -27.52 16.48
N GLU A 271 -2.45 -27.44 17.72
CA GLU A 271 -1.93 -26.24 18.39
C GLU A 271 -0.51 -25.86 17.94
N ASN A 272 0.20 -26.73 17.23
CA ASN A 272 1.55 -26.46 16.77
C ASN A 272 1.57 -25.59 15.51
N TYR A 273 2.56 -24.68 15.44
CA TYR A 273 2.91 -23.98 14.21
C TYR A 273 3.60 -24.93 13.24
N ILE A 274 3.22 -24.93 11.98
CA ILE A 274 3.80 -25.83 10.96
C ILE A 274 5.30 -25.60 10.81
N LEU A 275 5.76 -24.34 10.87
CA LEU A 275 7.17 -23.99 10.67
C LEU A 275 8.09 -24.42 11.80
N SER A 276 7.65 -24.38 13.05
CA SER A 276 8.44 -24.77 14.22
C SER A 276 8.16 -26.20 14.67
N ASN A 277 7.07 -26.76 14.20
CA ASN A 277 6.48 -28.02 14.69
C ASN A 277 6.30 -28.03 16.22
N SER A 278 5.98 -26.87 16.79
CA SER A 278 5.77 -26.64 18.23
C SER A 278 4.84 -25.45 18.44
N THR A 279 4.51 -25.15 19.70
CA THR A 279 3.71 -23.96 20.09
C THR A 279 4.50 -22.65 20.03
N ILE A 280 5.79 -22.69 19.68
CA ILE A 280 6.66 -21.52 19.64
C ILE A 280 6.64 -20.89 18.24
N ILE A 281 6.34 -19.59 18.17
CA ILE A 281 6.32 -18.83 16.91
C ILE A 281 7.74 -18.63 16.38
N THR A 282 7.96 -18.98 15.12
CA THR A 282 9.21 -18.64 14.41
C THR A 282 9.10 -17.24 13.80
N GLU A 283 10.13 -16.42 14.02
CA GLU A 283 10.21 -15.06 13.44
C GLU A 283 10.35 -15.10 11.91
N PRO A 284 9.66 -14.19 11.16
CA PRO A 284 9.79 -14.10 9.70
C PRO A 284 11.23 -13.96 9.20
N ARG A 285 12.08 -13.22 9.91
CA ARG A 285 13.50 -13.06 9.56
C ARG A 285 14.28 -14.38 9.64
N THR A 286 13.90 -15.25 10.57
CA THR A 286 14.51 -16.60 10.69
C THR A 286 14.13 -17.47 9.49
N LEU A 287 12.85 -17.45 9.07
CA LEU A 287 12.42 -18.17 7.86
C LEU A 287 13.12 -17.62 6.60
N GLN A 288 13.22 -16.31 6.47
CA GLN A 288 13.95 -15.70 5.35
C GLN A 288 15.43 -16.11 5.31
N ARG A 289 16.09 -16.19 6.46
CA ARG A 289 17.49 -16.64 6.57
C ARG A 289 17.62 -18.13 6.22
N ARG A 290 16.72 -18.98 6.71
CA ARG A 290 16.68 -20.40 6.37
C ARG A 290 16.45 -20.61 4.87
N PHE A 291 15.57 -19.83 4.25
CA PHE A 291 15.33 -19.87 2.80
C PHE A 291 16.58 -19.50 1.99
N LYS A 292 17.31 -18.45 2.39
CA LYS A 292 18.59 -18.11 1.75
C LYS A 292 19.60 -19.24 1.83
N ALA A 293 19.70 -19.92 2.99
CA ALA A 293 20.58 -21.08 3.14
C ALA A 293 20.13 -22.26 2.24
N ILE A 294 18.83 -22.46 2.06
CA ILE A 294 18.29 -23.46 1.11
C ILE A 294 18.73 -23.13 -0.33
N LEU A 295 18.58 -21.89 -0.77
CA LEU A 295 19.00 -21.46 -2.10
C LEU A 295 20.49 -21.68 -2.33
N GLN A 296 21.32 -21.34 -1.34
CA GLN A 296 22.76 -21.56 -1.39
C GLN A 296 23.11 -23.05 -1.51
N LYS A 297 22.52 -23.93 -0.66
CA LYS A 297 22.71 -25.37 -0.70
C LYS A 297 22.22 -26.01 -2.00
N ALA A 298 21.15 -25.48 -2.57
CA ALA A 298 20.62 -25.90 -3.87
C ALA A 298 21.40 -25.33 -5.06
N ASN A 299 22.45 -24.53 -4.83
CA ASN A 299 23.21 -23.82 -5.86
C ASN A 299 22.26 -23.01 -6.80
N LEU A 300 21.49 -22.13 -6.19
CA LEU A 300 20.51 -21.24 -6.84
C LEU A 300 20.81 -19.77 -6.53
N PRO A 301 20.43 -18.84 -7.41
CA PRO A 301 20.58 -17.40 -7.17
C PRO A 301 19.89 -16.97 -5.87
N SER A 302 20.52 -16.03 -5.14
CA SER A 302 19.92 -15.47 -3.93
C SER A 302 18.77 -14.53 -4.27
N VAL A 303 17.55 -14.94 -3.94
CA VAL A 303 16.34 -14.13 -4.10
C VAL A 303 15.64 -13.97 -2.75
N GLY A 304 14.83 -12.89 -2.61
CA GLY A 304 14.06 -12.65 -1.40
C GLY A 304 12.89 -13.62 -1.25
N TYR A 305 12.49 -13.96 -0.02
CA TYR A 305 11.37 -14.89 0.24
C TYR A 305 10.07 -14.49 -0.48
N HIS A 306 9.82 -13.21 -0.65
CA HIS A 306 8.62 -12.71 -1.33
C HIS A 306 8.56 -13.10 -2.82
N CYS A 307 9.69 -13.49 -3.43
CA CYS A 307 9.71 -14.00 -4.80
C CYS A 307 8.89 -15.28 -4.98
N LEU A 308 8.75 -16.13 -3.93
CA LEU A 308 7.91 -17.34 -3.97
C LEU A 308 6.45 -16.98 -4.32
N ARG A 309 5.92 -15.93 -3.69
CA ARG A 309 4.58 -15.45 -3.99
C ARG A 309 4.49 -14.81 -5.38
N HIS A 310 5.54 -14.16 -5.86
CA HIS A 310 5.58 -13.65 -7.24
C HIS A 310 5.61 -14.79 -8.25
N MET A 311 6.41 -15.82 -8.00
CA MET A 311 6.45 -17.04 -8.82
C MET A 311 5.08 -17.73 -8.84
N PHE A 312 4.44 -17.92 -7.67
CA PHE A 312 3.07 -18.44 -7.61
C PHE A 312 2.13 -17.65 -8.51
N ALA A 313 2.13 -16.31 -8.38
CA ALA A 313 1.23 -15.48 -9.17
C ALA A 313 1.50 -15.58 -10.68
N THR A 314 2.77 -15.55 -11.09
CA THR A 314 3.16 -15.68 -12.51
C THR A 314 2.79 -17.06 -13.06
N ASN A 315 3.12 -18.14 -12.31
CA ASN A 315 2.83 -19.51 -12.72
C ASN A 315 1.31 -19.75 -12.81
N SER A 316 0.52 -19.20 -11.87
CA SER A 316 -0.95 -19.30 -11.90
C SER A 316 -1.56 -18.64 -13.13
N LEU A 317 -1.07 -17.45 -13.49
CA LEU A 317 -1.51 -16.76 -14.71
C LEU A 317 -1.12 -17.53 -15.98
N GLN A 318 0.08 -18.15 -16.00
CA GLN A 318 0.51 -19.02 -17.10
C GLN A 318 -0.33 -20.28 -17.19
N ALA A 319 -0.78 -20.82 -16.05
CA ALA A 319 -1.69 -21.96 -15.96
C ALA A 319 -3.15 -21.62 -16.28
N GLY A 320 -3.47 -20.36 -16.65
CA GLY A 320 -4.81 -19.96 -17.07
C GLY A 320 -5.72 -19.43 -15.96
N PHE A 321 -5.21 -19.18 -14.76
CA PHE A 321 -6.03 -18.57 -13.70
C PHE A 321 -6.48 -17.17 -14.15
N ASP A 322 -7.76 -16.85 -13.96
CA ASP A 322 -8.23 -15.49 -14.13
C ASP A 322 -7.69 -14.57 -13.02
N VAL A 323 -7.59 -13.28 -13.34
CA VAL A 323 -6.94 -12.31 -12.46
C VAL A 323 -7.72 -12.08 -11.17
N LYS A 324 -9.05 -12.21 -11.19
CA LYS A 324 -9.91 -12.03 -10.02
C LYS A 324 -9.70 -13.18 -9.04
N THR A 325 -9.79 -14.41 -9.50
CA THR A 325 -9.51 -15.62 -8.69
C THR A 325 -8.10 -15.58 -8.09
N LEU A 326 -7.09 -15.23 -8.89
CA LEU A 326 -5.72 -15.07 -8.39
C LEU A 326 -5.62 -13.97 -7.33
N SER A 327 -6.29 -12.84 -7.53
CA SER A 327 -6.31 -11.72 -6.57
C SER A 327 -6.93 -12.14 -5.23
N GLU A 328 -8.00 -12.93 -5.25
CA GLU A 328 -8.66 -13.48 -4.07
C GLU A 328 -7.76 -14.46 -3.32
N ILE A 329 -7.13 -15.42 -4.01
CA ILE A 329 -6.16 -16.37 -3.43
C ILE A 329 -4.99 -15.61 -2.79
N LEU A 330 -4.47 -14.61 -3.47
CA LEU A 330 -3.40 -13.78 -2.94
C LEU A 330 -3.86 -12.86 -1.78
N GLY A 331 -5.15 -12.57 -1.67
CA GLY A 331 -5.70 -11.64 -0.67
C GLY A 331 -5.23 -10.21 -0.92
N HIS A 332 -5.34 -9.75 -2.17
CA HIS A 332 -5.16 -8.35 -2.52
C HIS A 332 -6.47 -7.60 -2.28
N ALA A 333 -6.38 -6.41 -1.69
CA ALA A 333 -7.56 -5.58 -1.43
C ALA A 333 -8.17 -4.99 -2.71
N ARG A 334 -7.39 -4.95 -3.80
CA ARG A 334 -7.80 -4.45 -5.12
C ARG A 334 -7.20 -5.32 -6.21
N VAL A 335 -7.99 -5.67 -7.20
CA VAL A 335 -7.60 -6.49 -8.36
C VAL A 335 -6.51 -5.80 -9.18
N GLU A 336 -6.53 -4.45 -9.24
CA GLU A 336 -5.50 -3.65 -9.92
C GLU A 336 -4.09 -3.92 -9.38
N THR A 337 -3.97 -4.32 -8.11
CA THR A 337 -2.67 -4.71 -7.54
C THR A 337 -2.10 -5.95 -8.23
N THR A 338 -2.94 -6.90 -8.60
CA THR A 338 -2.56 -8.11 -9.33
C THR A 338 -2.27 -7.78 -10.79
N LEU A 339 -3.15 -7.01 -11.44
CA LEU A 339 -3.00 -6.55 -12.82
C LEU A 339 -1.67 -5.80 -13.01
N ASN A 340 -1.44 -4.74 -12.23
CA ASN A 340 -0.26 -3.88 -12.38
C ASN A 340 1.07 -4.55 -12.02
N ARG A 341 1.02 -5.69 -11.33
CA ARG A 341 2.24 -6.36 -10.85
C ARG A 341 2.61 -7.60 -11.64
N TYR A 342 1.62 -8.33 -12.16
CA TYR A 342 1.84 -9.66 -12.74
C TYR A 342 1.34 -9.79 -14.18
N VAL A 343 0.43 -8.94 -14.63
CA VAL A 343 -0.13 -9.04 -15.99
C VAL A 343 0.73 -8.23 -16.96
N HIS A 344 1.83 -8.81 -17.38
CA HIS A 344 2.56 -8.39 -18.58
C HIS A 344 2.22 -9.39 -19.68
N THR A 345 1.30 -9.04 -20.57
CA THR A 345 0.91 -9.91 -21.69
C THR A 345 2.01 -9.94 -22.73
N SER A 346 2.65 -11.11 -22.90
CA SER A 346 3.55 -11.32 -24.04
C SER A 346 2.77 -11.36 -25.37
N MET A 347 3.45 -11.11 -26.48
CA MET A 347 2.81 -11.18 -27.80
C MET A 347 2.30 -12.60 -28.11
N GLU A 348 3.05 -13.62 -27.68
CA GLU A 348 2.70 -15.03 -27.82
C GLU A 348 1.34 -15.32 -27.14
N ARG A 349 1.13 -14.76 -25.94
CA ARG A 349 -0.14 -14.93 -25.22
C ARG A 349 -1.29 -14.19 -25.91
N LYS A 350 -1.05 -13.02 -26.48
CA LYS A 350 -2.06 -12.31 -27.28
C LYS A 350 -2.46 -13.13 -28.51
N ILE A 351 -1.49 -13.70 -29.21
CA ILE A 351 -1.71 -14.58 -30.36
C ILE A 351 -2.53 -15.82 -29.94
N ALA A 352 -2.12 -16.46 -28.84
CA ALA A 352 -2.85 -17.63 -28.33
C ALA A 352 -4.29 -17.30 -27.93
N CYS A 353 -4.54 -16.14 -27.32
CA CYS A 353 -5.90 -15.70 -27.00
C CYS A 353 -6.72 -15.38 -28.26
N MET A 354 -6.10 -14.76 -29.27
CA MET A 354 -6.81 -14.47 -30.54
C MET A 354 -7.14 -15.74 -31.31
N ALA A 355 -6.29 -16.78 -31.23
CA ALA A 355 -6.57 -18.09 -31.82
C ALA A 355 -7.77 -18.81 -31.20
N LEU A 356 -8.22 -18.43 -29.99
CA LEU A 356 -9.44 -18.96 -29.38
C LEU A 356 -10.72 -18.36 -30.00
N LEU A 357 -10.59 -17.25 -30.74
CA LEU A 357 -11.68 -16.62 -31.49
C LEU A 357 -11.70 -17.22 -32.91
N GLU A 358 -12.05 -18.51 -33.02
CA GLU A 358 -12.24 -19.12 -34.32
C GLU A 358 -13.45 -18.49 -35.01
N ALA A 359 -13.34 -18.27 -36.33
CA ALA A 359 -14.49 -17.87 -37.10
C ALA A 359 -15.58 -18.94 -36.99
N PRO A 360 -16.87 -18.58 -36.86
CA PRO A 360 -17.96 -19.56 -36.90
C PRO A 360 -17.78 -20.39 -38.16
N SER A 361 -17.81 -21.73 -38.03
CA SER A 361 -17.69 -22.63 -39.14
C SER A 361 -18.72 -22.25 -40.21
N ASN A 362 -18.33 -22.25 -41.48
CA ASN A 362 -19.12 -21.80 -42.63
C ASN A 362 -20.50 -22.54 -42.81
N GLU A 363 -20.81 -23.47 -41.95
CA GLU A 363 -22.11 -24.17 -41.95
C GLU A 363 -23.24 -23.44 -41.18
N ALA A 364 -22.93 -22.37 -40.42
CA ALA A 364 -23.92 -21.73 -39.53
C ALA A 364 -24.49 -20.38 -39.99
N TYR A 365 -23.88 -19.71 -40.99
CA TYR A 365 -24.37 -18.40 -41.43
C TYR A 365 -24.34 -18.27 -42.95
N SER A 366 -25.50 -17.97 -43.56
CA SER A 366 -25.58 -17.56 -44.95
C SER A 366 -25.04 -16.13 -45.11
N PRO A 367 -24.48 -15.76 -46.30
CA PRO A 367 -23.98 -14.40 -46.55
C PRO A 367 -24.97 -13.27 -46.28
N SER A 368 -26.29 -13.60 -46.28
CA SER A 368 -27.39 -12.65 -46.00
C SER A 368 -27.55 -12.33 -44.50
N GLU A 369 -27.11 -13.21 -43.59
CA GLU A 369 -27.23 -12.99 -42.12
C GLU A 369 -26.10 -12.16 -41.52
N ILE A 370 -24.94 -12.17 -42.18
CA ILE A 370 -23.79 -11.34 -41.74
C ILE A 370 -24.04 -9.86 -42.03
N SER A 371 -24.77 -9.51 -43.10
CA SER A 371 -25.14 -8.12 -43.42
C SER A 371 -26.10 -7.48 -42.42
N SER A 372 -26.86 -8.27 -41.67
CA SER A 372 -27.82 -7.76 -40.67
C SER A 372 -27.23 -7.56 -39.24
N MET A 373 -26.02 -8.04 -38.99
CA MET A 373 -25.32 -7.88 -37.68
C MET A 373 -24.36 -6.68 -37.66
N VAL A 374 -24.19 -5.96 -38.74
CA VAL A 374 -23.28 -4.79 -38.89
C VAL A 374 -24.09 -3.51 -39.14
N VAL A 375 -25.20 -3.31 -38.41
CA VAL A 375 -25.91 -2.02 -38.33
C VAL A 375 -26.06 -1.59 -36.89
#